data_2437c42463f796387fdee53a386e0acb
#
_entry.id   2437c42463f796387fdee53a386e0acb
#
_cell.length_a   1.000
_cell.length_b   1.000
_cell.length_c   1.000
_cell.angle_alpha   90.00
_cell.angle_beta   90.00
_cell.angle_gamma   90.00
#
_symmetry.space_group_name_H-M   'P 1'
#
loop_
_entity.id
_entity.type
_entity.pdbx_description
1 polymer ?
#
loop_
_entity_poly.entity_id
_entity_poly.type
_entity_poly.pdbx_seq_one_letter_code
_entity_poly.pdbx_strand_id
1 'polypeptide(L)'
;MLTTVSADPEPRWLDADQMDAWLGLVGVLIKLPAALDTQLQRDSGVSHFEYQVLAGLSEAPERTLRMSTIAQFANGSLSRLSHVVQRLEDRGWVTRVPCPEDRRATNAVLTDAGYAKVVATAPGHVETVRRLVIDVLSPAQLAELSRIATAVVTGIEADPAFG
;
A
#
# COMPACT_ATOMS: atom_id res chain seq x y z
N MET A 1 12.54 3.63 -54.21
CA MET A 1 12.91 3.10 -52.87
C MET A 1 11.64 3.11 -52.05
N LEU A 2 10.94 1.97 -51.97
CA LEU A 2 9.72 1.87 -51.16
C LEU A 2 10.15 1.61 -49.72
N THR A 3 9.88 2.57 -48.83
CA THR A 3 10.07 2.45 -47.37
C THR A 3 9.05 1.44 -46.86
N THR A 4 9.50 0.29 -46.44
CA THR A 4 8.70 -0.69 -45.73
C THR A 4 8.26 -0.08 -44.40
N VAL A 5 7.00 0.32 -44.29
CA VAL A 5 6.38 0.65 -43.01
C VAL A 5 6.35 -0.65 -42.21
N SER A 6 7.17 -0.73 -41.17
CA SER A 6 7.09 -1.80 -40.19
C SER A 6 5.70 -1.74 -39.55
N ALA A 7 4.88 -2.74 -39.83
CA ALA A 7 3.59 -2.87 -39.14
C ALA A 7 3.90 -3.09 -37.65
N ASP A 8 3.47 -2.18 -36.77
CA ASP A 8 3.49 -2.44 -35.33
C ASP A 8 2.76 -3.77 -35.04
N PRO A 9 3.32 -4.62 -34.18
CA PRO A 9 2.67 -5.88 -33.85
C PRO A 9 1.26 -5.64 -33.31
N GLU A 10 0.29 -6.39 -33.83
CA GLU A 10 -1.09 -6.30 -33.32
C GLU A 10 -1.14 -6.47 -31.81
N PRO A 11 -1.92 -5.67 -31.10
CA PRO A 11 -2.05 -5.78 -29.64
C PRO A 11 -2.53 -7.17 -29.24
N ARG A 12 -1.91 -7.72 -28.20
CA ARG A 12 -2.35 -8.99 -27.59
C ARG A 12 -3.56 -8.74 -26.69
N TRP A 13 -4.74 -8.73 -27.30
CA TRP A 13 -6.00 -8.52 -26.55
C TRP A 13 -6.25 -9.65 -25.54
N LEU A 14 -6.92 -9.31 -24.44
CA LEU A 14 -7.37 -10.29 -23.45
C LEU A 14 -8.51 -11.12 -24.04
N ASP A 15 -8.51 -12.43 -23.81
CA ASP A 15 -9.67 -13.28 -24.03
C ASP A 15 -10.75 -13.06 -22.93
N ALA A 16 -11.87 -13.75 -23.04
CA ALA A 16 -13.00 -13.58 -22.12
C ALA A 16 -12.65 -13.91 -20.67
N ASP A 17 -11.95 -15.02 -20.43
CA ASP A 17 -11.56 -15.46 -19.07
C ASP A 17 -10.54 -14.52 -18.44
N GLN A 18 -9.58 -14.04 -19.24
CA GLN A 18 -8.59 -13.04 -18.82
C GLN A 18 -9.25 -11.70 -18.50
N MET A 19 -10.25 -11.29 -19.30
CA MET A 19 -10.99 -10.06 -19.06
C MET A 19 -11.80 -10.14 -17.76
N ASP A 20 -12.47 -11.25 -17.49
CA ASP A 20 -13.23 -11.46 -16.26
C ASP A 20 -12.32 -11.44 -15.04
N ALA A 21 -11.18 -12.09 -15.09
CA ALA A 21 -10.17 -12.06 -14.02
C ALA A 21 -9.64 -10.64 -13.78
N TRP A 22 -9.33 -9.92 -14.85
CA TRP A 22 -8.87 -8.53 -14.78
C TRP A 22 -9.92 -7.59 -14.15
N LEU A 23 -11.17 -7.64 -14.60
CA LEU A 23 -12.25 -6.83 -14.07
C LEU A 23 -12.57 -7.17 -12.60
N GLY A 24 -12.47 -8.43 -12.21
CA GLY A 24 -12.57 -8.87 -10.83
C GLY A 24 -11.49 -8.23 -9.95
N LEU A 25 -10.23 -8.28 -10.38
CA LEU A 25 -9.11 -7.64 -9.70
C LEU A 25 -9.30 -6.12 -9.59
N VAL A 26 -9.67 -5.46 -10.68
CA VAL A 26 -9.95 -4.00 -10.69
C VAL A 26 -11.06 -3.66 -9.69
N GLY A 27 -12.11 -4.47 -9.62
CA GLY A 27 -13.19 -4.30 -8.64
C GLY A 27 -12.67 -4.33 -7.19
N VAL A 28 -11.77 -5.27 -6.86
CA VAL A 28 -11.13 -5.34 -5.54
C VAL A 28 -10.26 -4.11 -5.27
N LEU A 29 -9.40 -3.73 -6.24
CA LEU A 29 -8.49 -2.60 -6.10
C LEU A 29 -9.21 -1.25 -5.89
N ILE A 30 -10.42 -1.10 -6.41
CA ILE A 30 -11.22 0.12 -6.22
C ILE A 30 -12.02 0.06 -4.91
N LYS A 31 -12.72 -1.06 -4.65
CA LYS A 31 -13.70 -1.12 -3.56
C LYS A 31 -13.06 -1.36 -2.20
N LEU A 32 -12.06 -2.22 -2.11
CA LEU A 32 -11.47 -2.61 -0.82
C LEU A 32 -10.76 -1.43 -0.13
N PRO A 33 -9.86 -0.67 -0.78
CA PRO A 33 -9.24 0.50 -0.16
C PRO A 33 -10.26 1.55 0.30
N ALA A 34 -11.31 1.79 -0.48
CA ALA A 34 -12.37 2.74 -0.13
C ALA A 34 -13.17 2.30 1.11
N ALA A 35 -13.48 1.00 1.23
CA ALA A 35 -14.18 0.45 2.38
C ALA A 35 -13.32 0.51 3.65
N LEU A 36 -12.02 0.20 3.55
CA LEU A 36 -11.08 0.29 4.66
C LEU A 36 -10.85 1.74 5.09
N ASP A 37 -10.74 2.67 4.14
CA ASP A 37 -10.64 4.10 4.44
C ASP A 37 -11.89 4.61 5.18
N THR A 38 -13.06 4.26 4.71
CA THR A 38 -14.33 4.63 5.36
C THR A 38 -14.40 4.13 6.79
N GLN A 39 -14.01 2.88 7.05
CA GLN A 39 -13.98 2.32 8.40
C GLN A 39 -12.97 3.06 9.29
N LEU A 40 -11.74 3.24 8.84
CA LEU A 40 -10.68 3.89 9.61
C LEU A 40 -10.99 5.34 9.94
N GLN A 41 -11.55 6.08 8.99
CA GLN A 41 -12.00 7.47 9.22
C GLN A 41 -13.10 7.53 10.28
N ARG A 42 -14.12 6.69 10.16
CA ARG A 42 -15.25 6.66 11.09
C ARG A 42 -14.84 6.27 12.50
N ASP A 43 -14.05 5.21 12.64
CA ASP A 43 -13.78 4.57 13.94
C ASP A 43 -12.55 5.17 14.63
N SER A 44 -11.62 5.73 13.87
CA SER A 44 -10.33 6.16 14.41
C SER A 44 -9.87 7.54 13.93
N GLY A 45 -10.59 8.20 13.01
CA GLY A 45 -10.22 9.51 12.49
C GLY A 45 -8.90 9.54 11.71
N VAL A 46 -8.51 8.40 11.12
CA VAL A 46 -7.31 8.28 10.27
C VAL A 46 -7.69 7.76 8.90
N SER A 47 -7.03 8.23 7.85
CA SER A 47 -7.19 7.66 6.52
C SER A 47 -6.49 6.30 6.42
N HIS A 48 -6.90 5.48 5.45
CA HIS A 48 -6.24 4.20 5.19
C HIS A 48 -4.73 4.38 4.92
N PHE A 49 -4.36 5.41 4.17
CA PHE A 49 -2.95 5.71 3.91
C PHE A 49 -2.19 6.15 5.19
N GLU A 50 -2.79 6.98 6.05
CA GLU A 50 -2.21 7.35 7.34
C GLU A 50 -2.01 6.11 8.23
N TYR A 51 -3.00 5.22 8.27
CA TYR A 51 -2.89 3.98 9.03
C TYR A 51 -1.80 3.06 8.50
N GLN A 52 -1.67 2.91 7.17
CA GLN A 52 -0.58 2.13 6.56
C GLN A 52 0.80 2.68 6.96
N VAL A 53 0.99 4.00 6.95
CA VAL A 53 2.25 4.63 7.39
C VAL A 53 2.52 4.33 8.86
N LEU A 54 1.54 4.51 9.73
CA LEU A 54 1.69 4.25 11.17
C LEU A 54 1.97 2.77 11.46
N ALA A 55 1.23 1.86 10.81
CA ALA A 55 1.40 0.41 10.95
C ALA A 55 2.79 -0.03 10.45
N GLY A 56 3.22 0.44 9.28
CA GLY A 56 4.56 0.15 8.76
C GLY A 56 5.68 0.62 9.69
N LEU A 57 5.53 1.80 10.29
CA LEU A 57 6.47 2.29 11.30
C LEU A 57 6.44 1.44 12.57
N SER A 58 5.28 0.94 12.99
CA SER A 58 5.17 0.13 14.22
C SER A 58 5.87 -1.22 14.12
N GLU A 59 5.99 -1.78 12.91
CA GLU A 59 6.65 -3.05 12.64
C GLU A 59 8.17 -2.88 12.34
N ALA A 60 8.61 -1.65 12.09
CA ALA A 60 10.00 -1.37 11.74
C ALA A 60 10.94 -1.45 12.96
N PRO A 61 12.23 -1.78 12.77
CA PRO A 61 13.24 -1.69 13.82
C PRO A 61 13.26 -0.28 14.44
N GLU A 62 13.26 -0.23 15.77
CA GLU A 62 13.22 1.04 16.51
C GLU A 62 12.08 1.99 16.07
N ARG A 63 11.03 1.44 15.45
CA ARG A 63 9.88 2.19 14.90
C ARG A 63 10.29 3.30 13.94
N THR A 64 11.33 3.06 13.14
CA THR A 64 11.99 4.07 12.30
C THR A 64 12.14 3.56 10.87
N LEU A 65 11.74 4.37 9.90
CA LEU A 65 11.91 4.11 8.47
C LEU A 65 12.35 5.39 7.74
N ARG A 66 13.13 5.21 6.67
CA ARG A 66 13.41 6.30 5.72
C ARG A 66 12.12 6.72 4.99
N MET A 67 11.95 8.02 4.76
CA MET A 67 10.81 8.54 4.02
C MET A 67 10.67 7.90 2.62
N SER A 68 11.78 7.62 1.93
CA SER A 68 11.76 6.92 0.64
C SER A 68 11.23 5.50 0.75
N THR A 69 11.61 4.76 1.77
CA THR A 69 11.11 3.40 2.04
C THR A 69 9.61 3.40 2.29
N ILE A 70 9.11 4.35 3.10
CA ILE A 70 7.67 4.48 3.34
C ILE A 70 6.92 4.80 2.04
N ALA A 71 7.47 5.68 1.19
CA ALA A 71 6.85 6.02 -0.08
C ALA A 71 6.69 4.80 -1.01
N GLN A 72 7.66 3.90 -1.02
CA GLN A 72 7.62 2.67 -1.82
C GLN A 72 6.47 1.75 -1.41
N PHE A 73 6.40 1.35 -0.14
CA PHE A 73 5.35 0.40 0.30
C PHE A 73 3.96 1.05 0.40
N ALA A 74 3.88 2.35 0.60
CA ALA A 74 2.61 3.07 0.62
C ALA A 74 2.13 3.48 -0.80
N ASN A 75 2.85 3.06 -1.84
CA ASN A 75 2.58 3.38 -3.24
C ASN A 75 2.28 4.87 -3.46
N GLY A 76 3.05 5.72 -2.79
CA GLY A 76 2.87 7.18 -2.82
C GLY A 76 4.12 7.91 -3.30
N SER A 77 3.92 9.04 -3.98
CA SER A 77 5.05 9.94 -4.24
C SER A 77 5.60 10.50 -2.92
N LEU A 78 6.91 10.80 -2.89
CA LEU A 78 7.54 11.46 -1.73
C LEU A 78 6.81 12.74 -1.31
N SER A 79 6.26 13.48 -2.28
CA SER A 79 5.48 14.69 -2.02
C SER A 79 4.19 14.37 -1.25
N ARG A 80 3.40 13.39 -1.72
CA ARG A 80 2.17 12.95 -1.04
C ARG A 80 2.48 12.42 0.37
N LEU A 81 3.52 11.61 0.50
CA LEU A 81 3.95 11.09 1.80
C LEU A 81 4.36 12.23 2.74
N SER A 82 5.11 13.23 2.25
CA SER A 82 5.54 14.36 3.07
C SER A 82 4.36 15.11 3.70
N HIS A 83 3.28 15.32 2.94
CA HIS A 83 2.05 15.92 3.46
C HIS A 83 1.34 15.04 4.48
N VAL A 84 1.34 13.72 4.28
CA VAL A 84 0.74 12.79 5.24
C VAL A 84 1.54 12.78 6.54
N VAL A 85 2.86 12.64 6.45
CA VAL A 85 3.74 12.63 7.63
C VAL A 85 3.65 13.96 8.38
N GLN A 86 3.52 15.09 7.69
CA GLN A 86 3.28 16.39 8.35
C GLN A 86 2.01 16.36 9.19
N ARG A 87 0.90 15.86 8.68
CA ARG A 87 -0.34 15.73 9.48
C ARG A 87 -0.19 14.78 10.67
N LEU A 88 0.60 13.71 10.53
CA LEU A 88 0.89 12.80 11.63
C LEU A 88 1.80 13.44 12.69
N GLU A 89 2.74 14.30 12.29
CA GLU A 89 3.55 15.11 13.20
C GLU A 89 2.70 16.13 13.95
N ASP A 90 1.79 16.84 13.26
CA ASP A 90 0.89 17.82 13.87
C ASP A 90 -0.01 17.17 14.95
N ARG A 91 -0.27 15.85 14.83
CA ARG A 91 -0.98 15.04 15.82
C ARG A 91 -0.06 14.44 16.90
N GLY A 92 1.25 14.63 16.79
CA GLY A 92 2.25 14.10 17.71
C GLY A 92 2.49 12.58 17.59
N TRP A 93 2.08 11.94 16.49
CA TRP A 93 2.20 10.49 16.31
C TRP A 93 3.48 10.06 15.60
N VAL A 94 4.09 10.95 14.86
CA VAL A 94 5.36 10.74 14.14
C VAL A 94 6.27 11.93 14.38
N THR A 95 7.58 11.72 14.30
CA THR A 95 8.60 12.80 14.30
C THR A 95 9.55 12.55 13.13
N ARG A 96 9.92 13.59 12.40
CA ARG A 96 10.97 13.51 11.39
C ARG A 96 12.33 13.81 12.02
N VAL A 97 13.33 12.99 11.71
CA VAL A 97 14.71 13.19 12.14
C VAL A 97 15.66 13.02 10.96
N PRO A 98 16.81 13.73 10.93
CA PRO A 98 17.85 13.47 9.94
C PRO A 98 18.31 12.02 10.01
N CYS A 99 18.56 11.40 8.86
CA CYS A 99 19.15 10.06 8.84
C CYS A 99 20.61 10.14 9.31
N PRO A 100 21.04 9.35 10.31
CA PRO A 100 22.42 9.39 10.82
C PRO A 100 23.47 9.04 9.74
N GLU A 101 23.11 8.14 8.83
CA GLU A 101 24.01 7.63 7.79
C GLU A 101 24.04 8.50 6.52
N ASP A 102 23.00 9.32 6.30
CA ASP A 102 22.87 10.16 5.12
C ASP A 102 22.12 11.45 5.46
N ARG A 103 22.87 12.55 5.61
CA ARG A 103 22.32 13.87 5.95
C ARG A 103 21.32 14.44 4.93
N ARG A 104 21.25 13.86 3.73
CA ARG A 104 20.27 14.26 2.69
C ARG A 104 18.94 13.50 2.86
N ALA A 105 18.96 12.42 3.63
CA ALA A 105 17.78 11.61 3.90
C ALA A 105 17.12 11.98 5.22
N THR A 106 15.82 11.79 5.28
CA THR A 106 14.99 12.00 6.47
C THR A 106 14.34 10.69 6.86
N ASN A 107 14.39 10.36 8.14
CA ASN A 107 13.66 9.27 8.75
C ASN A 107 12.38 9.77 9.40
N ALA A 108 11.34 8.95 9.35
CA ALA A 108 10.15 9.11 10.19
C ALA A 108 10.25 8.12 11.36
N VAL A 109 9.96 8.59 12.55
CA VAL A 109 9.99 7.82 13.80
C VAL A 109 8.60 7.84 14.42
N LEU A 110 8.03 6.68 14.72
CA LEU A 110 6.76 6.57 15.42
C LEU A 110 6.95 6.89 16.91
N THR A 111 6.20 7.82 17.41
CA THR A 111 6.19 8.16 18.85
C THR A 111 5.42 7.13 19.67
N ASP A 112 5.53 7.15 21.01
CA ASP A 112 4.70 6.31 21.88
C ASP A 112 3.21 6.63 21.73
N ALA A 113 2.84 7.89 21.51
CA ALA A 113 1.47 8.28 21.20
C ALA A 113 0.99 7.71 19.85
N GLY A 114 1.87 7.70 18.84
CA GLY A 114 1.60 7.06 17.55
C GLY A 114 1.44 5.55 17.66
N TYR A 115 2.30 4.90 18.44
CA TYR A 115 2.18 3.47 18.72
C TYR A 115 0.87 3.13 19.45
N ALA A 116 0.53 3.89 20.50
CA ALA A 116 -0.75 3.73 21.19
C ALA A 116 -1.95 3.90 20.23
N LYS A 117 -1.84 4.82 19.27
CA LYS A 117 -2.86 5.01 18.21
C LYS A 117 -2.99 3.78 17.31
N VAL A 118 -1.88 3.17 16.90
CA VAL A 118 -1.89 1.91 16.11
C VAL A 118 -2.59 0.81 16.90
N VAL A 119 -2.17 0.58 18.15
CA VAL A 119 -2.73 -0.47 19.03
C VAL A 119 -4.24 -0.30 19.22
N ALA A 120 -4.70 0.93 19.42
CA ALA A 120 -6.12 1.23 19.58
C ALA A 120 -6.93 1.05 18.29
N THR A 121 -6.31 1.26 17.12
CA THR A 121 -6.98 1.19 15.80
C THR A 121 -7.00 -0.23 15.23
N ALA A 122 -5.96 -1.01 15.49
CA ALA A 122 -5.74 -2.33 14.88
C ALA A 122 -6.92 -3.31 15.04
N PRO A 123 -7.57 -3.47 16.21
CA PRO A 123 -8.65 -4.45 16.36
C PRO A 123 -9.82 -4.21 15.39
N GLY A 124 -10.30 -2.98 15.27
CA GLY A 124 -11.40 -2.63 14.37
C GLY A 124 -11.02 -2.76 12.89
N HIS A 125 -9.77 -2.44 12.56
CA HIS A 125 -9.25 -2.63 11.21
C HIS A 125 -9.15 -4.12 10.84
N VAL A 126 -8.56 -4.93 11.72
CA VAL A 126 -8.42 -6.39 11.51
C VAL A 126 -9.79 -7.05 11.36
N GLU A 127 -10.77 -6.70 12.19
CA GLU A 127 -12.14 -7.20 12.08
C GLU A 127 -12.76 -6.87 10.73
N THR A 128 -12.52 -5.67 10.23
CA THR A 128 -13.02 -5.27 8.91
C THR A 128 -12.31 -6.02 7.77
N VAL A 129 -10.99 -6.21 7.86
CA VAL A 129 -10.24 -7.04 6.90
C VAL A 129 -10.75 -8.48 6.92
N ARG A 130 -10.97 -9.06 8.10
CA ARG A 130 -11.56 -10.40 8.23
C ARG A 130 -12.88 -10.47 7.51
N ARG A 131 -13.83 -9.63 7.88
CA ARG A 131 -15.19 -9.62 7.33
C ARG A 131 -15.23 -9.41 5.81
N LEU A 132 -14.36 -8.56 5.25
CA LEU A 132 -14.39 -8.22 3.83
C LEU A 132 -13.55 -9.17 2.96
N VAL A 133 -12.53 -9.81 3.51
CA VAL A 133 -11.56 -10.61 2.74
C VAL A 133 -11.37 -12.01 3.31
N ILE A 134 -10.99 -12.11 4.59
CA ILE A 134 -10.50 -13.39 5.14
C ILE A 134 -11.64 -14.39 5.30
N ASP A 135 -12.74 -13.96 5.92
CA ASP A 135 -13.85 -14.85 6.30
C ASP A 135 -14.81 -15.16 5.14
N VAL A 136 -14.66 -14.48 3.99
CA VAL A 136 -15.43 -14.78 2.76
C VAL A 136 -14.73 -15.81 1.86
N LEU A 137 -13.52 -16.23 2.21
CA LEU A 137 -12.68 -17.14 1.43
C LEU A 137 -12.43 -18.44 2.24
N SER A 138 -12.45 -19.58 1.55
CA SER A 138 -11.99 -20.83 2.13
C SER A 138 -10.47 -20.83 2.35
N PRO A 139 -9.91 -21.70 3.21
CA PRO A 139 -8.46 -21.81 3.39
C PRO A 139 -7.68 -22.06 2.07
N ALA A 140 -8.24 -22.83 1.15
CA ALA A 140 -7.64 -23.08 -0.15
C ALA A 140 -7.61 -21.81 -1.01
N GLN A 141 -8.70 -21.04 -1.02
CA GLN A 141 -8.77 -19.76 -1.73
C GLN A 141 -7.84 -18.70 -1.14
N LEU A 142 -7.65 -18.67 0.18
CA LEU A 142 -6.67 -17.78 0.81
C LEU A 142 -5.24 -18.12 0.40
N ALA A 143 -4.89 -19.41 0.37
CA ALA A 143 -3.57 -19.85 -0.10
C ALA A 143 -3.36 -19.49 -1.59
N GLU A 144 -4.39 -19.65 -2.42
CA GLU A 144 -4.35 -19.26 -3.83
C GLU A 144 -4.22 -17.75 -4.00
N LEU A 145 -5.00 -16.96 -3.26
CA LEU A 145 -4.91 -15.50 -3.27
C LEU A 145 -3.50 -15.02 -2.91
N SER A 146 -2.87 -15.63 -1.90
CA SER A 146 -1.49 -15.31 -1.51
C SER A 146 -0.51 -15.58 -2.67
N ARG A 147 -0.61 -16.74 -3.35
CA ARG A 147 0.25 -17.07 -4.49
C ARG A 147 0.04 -16.13 -5.68
N ILE A 148 -1.22 -15.82 -6.01
CA ILE A 148 -1.57 -14.92 -7.11
C ILE A 148 -1.06 -13.51 -6.82
N ALA A 149 -1.32 -12.98 -5.63
CA ALA A 149 -0.88 -11.65 -5.24
C ALA A 149 0.66 -11.53 -5.29
N THR A 150 1.38 -12.52 -4.76
CA THR A 150 2.85 -12.56 -4.82
C THR A 150 3.34 -12.56 -6.28
N ALA A 151 2.76 -13.39 -7.15
CA ALA A 151 3.17 -13.46 -8.55
C ALA A 151 2.97 -12.12 -9.29
N VAL A 152 1.85 -11.44 -9.05
CA VAL A 152 1.55 -10.13 -9.66
C VAL A 152 2.52 -9.06 -9.15
N VAL A 153 2.74 -8.98 -7.84
CA VAL A 153 3.66 -7.99 -7.24
C VAL A 153 5.08 -8.22 -7.75
N THR A 154 5.57 -9.46 -7.75
CA THR A 154 6.91 -9.79 -8.28
C THR A 154 7.03 -9.41 -9.76
N GLY A 155 5.98 -9.62 -10.55
CA GLY A 155 5.95 -9.21 -11.96
C GLY A 155 6.08 -7.70 -12.15
N ILE A 156 5.37 -6.92 -11.32
CA ILE A 156 5.44 -5.45 -11.34
C ILE A 156 6.85 -4.96 -10.94
N GLU A 157 7.42 -5.52 -9.87
CA GLU A 157 8.75 -5.13 -9.37
C GLU A 157 9.89 -5.51 -10.34
N ALA A 158 9.71 -6.55 -11.14
CA ALA A 158 10.68 -6.99 -12.14
C ALA A 158 10.59 -6.22 -13.46
N ASP A 159 9.52 -5.45 -13.68
CA ASP A 159 9.33 -4.71 -14.94
C ASP A 159 10.15 -3.40 -14.91
N PRO A 160 11.13 -3.24 -15.82
CA PRO A 160 12.00 -2.05 -15.85
C PRO A 160 11.25 -0.74 -16.11
N ALA A 161 10.00 -0.78 -16.56
CA ALA A 161 9.18 0.42 -16.72
C ALA A 161 8.67 0.99 -15.38
N PHE A 162 8.71 0.19 -14.29
CA PHE A 162 8.17 0.56 -12.97
C PHE A 162 9.20 0.43 -11.84
N GLY A 163 10.41 -0.09 -12.11
CA GLY A 163 11.52 -0.27 -11.18
C GLY A 163 12.41 0.97 -11.01
#